data_769cea6818c8b27aa2bdbc3160bb4815
#
_entry.id   769cea6818c8b27aa2bdbc3160bb4815
#
_cell.length_a   1.000
_cell.length_b   1.000
_cell.length_c   1.000
_cell.angle_alpha   90.00
_cell.angle_beta   90.00
_cell.angle_gamma   90.00
#
_symmetry.space_group_name_H-M   'P 1'
#
loop_
_entity.id
_entity.type
_entity.pdbx_description
1 polymer ?
#
loop_
_entity_poly.entity_id
_entity_poly.type
_entity_poly.pdbx_seq_one_letter_code
_entity_poly.pdbx_strand_id
1 'polypeptide(L)'
;MRIFKSAVVFTALFLFAGCGGGGSMLIPAPSARVVLNASSPRPTIEVVDVPGDQLRAIEGTDSRDAWTAILRISVGAGADQPAAVGQYAVEDGRIRFTPMFPLDPGRQYHVTFTPPGGEAVTATVGLPAADTTPKTLVSQVFPMADVLPENQLRLYIHFSAPMGLRGGLDFIHLLNESGKTVKDPFLPLDAEFWNDDRTRYTVFFDPGRQKRGIAPIAEMGRSLTAGKSYTLVVDAAWRDGHGLPLKQAFRRTFKVGPPDQRPLDPKTWKIAAPAAGTSTALTIAFPEPLDHGLLLRALGIIAPGGKPLEGAVVAGAGELTWSFTPLEPWTAGLHHVVAFAMLEDLAGNRIGRAFEVDQFDRTDSAAEPEKTLIPFVIR
;
A
#
# COMPACT_ATOMS: atom_id res chain seq x y z
N MET A 1 19.74 -5.03 -10.75
CA MET A 1 19.33 -6.29 -11.39
C MET A 1 18.31 -5.94 -12.47
N ARG A 2 18.75 -5.92 -13.74
CA ARG A 2 17.94 -5.47 -14.89
C ARG A 2 16.98 -6.59 -15.27
N ILE A 3 15.67 -6.33 -15.18
CA ILE A 3 14.63 -7.26 -15.62
C ILE A 3 14.35 -6.99 -17.10
N PHE A 4 14.75 -7.92 -17.95
CA PHE A 4 14.36 -7.95 -19.37
C PHE A 4 12.85 -8.26 -19.46
N LYS A 5 12.08 -7.34 -19.99
CA LYS A 5 10.69 -7.59 -20.42
C LYS A 5 10.72 -8.11 -21.85
N SER A 6 10.47 -9.39 -22.02
CA SER A 6 10.27 -10.03 -23.34
C SER A 6 8.93 -9.57 -23.93
N ALA A 7 8.99 -8.99 -25.13
CA ALA A 7 7.81 -8.77 -25.95
C ALA A 7 7.38 -10.10 -26.58
N VAL A 8 6.16 -10.55 -26.30
CA VAL A 8 5.57 -11.73 -26.94
C VAL A 8 4.91 -11.27 -28.25
N VAL A 9 5.57 -11.55 -29.37
CA VAL A 9 5.00 -11.43 -30.69
C VAL A 9 4.37 -12.76 -31.06
N PHE A 10 3.03 -12.82 -31.15
CA PHE A 10 2.34 -13.99 -31.72
C PHE A 10 2.37 -13.89 -33.24
N THR A 11 3.24 -14.67 -33.85
CA THR A 11 3.26 -14.89 -35.31
C THR A 11 2.50 -16.19 -35.59
N ALA A 12 1.36 -16.08 -36.26
CA ALA A 12 0.67 -17.23 -36.79
C ALA A 12 1.39 -17.68 -38.08
N LEU A 13 2.05 -18.84 -38.03
CA LEU A 13 2.71 -19.45 -39.18
C LEU A 13 1.73 -20.39 -39.89
N PHE A 14 1.31 -20.05 -41.11
CA PHE A 14 0.60 -20.98 -41.99
C PHE A 14 1.63 -21.68 -42.91
N LEU A 15 1.78 -22.99 -42.73
CA LEU A 15 2.56 -23.86 -43.63
C LEU A 15 1.66 -24.31 -44.80
N PHE A 16 1.99 -23.84 -46.00
CA PHE A 16 1.53 -24.48 -47.24
C PHE A 16 2.66 -25.25 -47.87
N ALA A 17 2.48 -26.56 -48.01
CA ALA A 17 3.34 -27.40 -48.83
C ALA A 17 2.74 -27.50 -50.26
N GLY A 18 3.50 -27.16 -51.27
CA GLY A 18 3.10 -27.28 -52.67
C GLY A 18 4.31 -27.24 -53.60
N CYS A 19 4.43 -28.28 -54.43
CA CYS A 19 5.54 -28.55 -55.37
C CYS A 19 5.68 -27.58 -56.57
N GLY A 20 6.90 -27.27 -56.91
CA GLY A 20 7.52 -27.22 -58.24
C GLY A 20 6.96 -26.30 -59.33
N GLY A 21 7.71 -25.24 -59.67
CA GLY A 21 7.60 -24.48 -60.92
C GLY A 21 8.40 -23.20 -60.81
N GLY A 22 9.48 -23.02 -61.61
CA GLY A 22 10.34 -21.83 -61.63
C GLY A 22 9.59 -20.59 -62.13
N GLY A 23 8.96 -19.90 -61.19
CA GLY A 23 8.40 -18.58 -61.39
C GLY A 23 9.12 -17.61 -60.46
N SER A 24 9.49 -16.44 -60.91
CA SER A 24 9.99 -15.34 -60.11
C SER A 24 9.03 -15.19 -58.89
N MET A 25 9.53 -15.48 -57.69
CA MET A 25 8.78 -15.25 -56.46
C MET A 25 8.59 -13.75 -56.35
N LEU A 26 7.45 -13.25 -56.77
CA LEU A 26 6.95 -11.98 -56.31
C LEU A 26 6.70 -12.14 -54.81
N ILE A 27 7.61 -11.58 -53.98
CA ILE A 27 7.35 -11.40 -52.56
C ILE A 27 6.09 -10.56 -52.49
N PRO A 28 4.98 -11.06 -51.95
CA PRO A 28 3.78 -10.22 -51.84
C PRO A 28 4.14 -8.98 -51.03
N ALA A 29 3.76 -7.81 -51.55
CA ALA A 29 3.94 -6.56 -50.81
C ALA A 29 3.38 -6.71 -49.40
N PRO A 30 4.05 -6.19 -48.39
CA PRO A 30 3.56 -6.26 -47.03
C PRO A 30 2.14 -5.70 -46.96
N SER A 31 1.18 -6.51 -46.54
CA SER A 31 -0.20 -6.08 -46.34
C SER A 31 -0.32 -5.40 -44.96
N ALA A 32 -1.04 -4.26 -44.93
CA ALA A 32 -1.26 -3.51 -43.73
C ALA A 32 -1.80 -4.42 -42.59
N ARG A 33 -1.31 -4.25 -41.38
CA ARG A 33 -1.68 -5.03 -40.18
C ARG A 33 -2.08 -4.10 -39.06
N VAL A 34 -3.11 -4.50 -38.31
CA VAL A 34 -3.51 -3.84 -37.06
C VAL A 34 -2.76 -4.47 -35.90
N VAL A 35 -2.17 -3.64 -35.07
CA VAL A 35 -1.47 -4.07 -33.84
C VAL A 35 -1.90 -3.22 -32.65
N LEU A 36 -1.94 -3.84 -31.46
CA LEU A 36 -2.11 -3.13 -30.21
C LEU A 36 -0.72 -2.86 -29.61
N ASN A 37 -0.35 -1.60 -29.46
CA ASN A 37 0.87 -1.20 -28.79
C ASN A 37 0.57 -0.94 -27.30
N ALA A 38 0.87 -1.91 -26.45
CA ALA A 38 0.69 -1.85 -25.00
C ALA A 38 1.96 -1.45 -24.24
N SER A 39 3.02 -1.01 -24.92
CA SER A 39 4.32 -0.67 -24.29
C SER A 39 4.29 0.70 -23.59
N SER A 40 3.31 1.54 -23.89
CA SER A 40 3.09 2.85 -23.29
C SER A 40 2.09 2.77 -22.12
N PRO A 41 2.17 3.66 -21.12
CA PRO A 41 1.12 3.84 -20.10
C PRO A 41 -0.28 4.09 -20.69
N ARG A 42 -0.35 4.59 -21.93
CA ARG A 42 -1.57 4.70 -22.73
C ARG A 42 -1.44 3.81 -23.96
N PRO A 43 -2.01 2.62 -23.95
CA PRO A 43 -2.02 1.73 -25.09
C PRO A 43 -2.67 2.39 -26.32
N THR A 44 -2.05 2.17 -27.49
CA THR A 44 -2.53 2.70 -28.78
C THR A 44 -2.84 1.57 -29.73
N ILE A 45 -3.76 1.80 -30.67
CA ILE A 45 -4.03 0.89 -31.79
C ILE A 45 -3.31 1.46 -33.02
N GLU A 46 -2.47 0.64 -33.62
CA GLU A 46 -1.64 1.06 -34.75
C GLU A 46 -1.92 0.20 -36.00
N VAL A 47 -1.88 0.83 -37.15
CA VAL A 47 -1.84 0.12 -38.43
C VAL A 47 -0.43 0.25 -38.99
N VAL A 48 0.24 -0.87 -39.11
CA VAL A 48 1.65 -0.98 -39.57
C VAL A 48 1.69 -1.63 -40.96
N ASP A 49 2.84 -1.52 -41.63
CA ASP A 49 3.08 -2.07 -42.96
C ASP A 49 2.12 -1.50 -44.03
N VAL A 50 1.68 -0.24 -43.83
CA VAL A 50 0.81 0.47 -44.77
C VAL A 50 1.66 0.93 -45.96
N PRO A 51 1.26 0.65 -47.24
CA PRO A 51 1.98 1.16 -48.43
C PRO A 51 2.12 2.67 -48.42
N GLY A 52 3.30 3.17 -48.83
CA GLY A 52 3.61 4.59 -48.73
C GLY A 52 2.73 5.51 -49.58
N ASP A 53 2.15 5.01 -50.67
CA ASP A 53 1.15 5.72 -51.47
C ASP A 53 -0.18 5.89 -50.73
N GLN A 54 -0.61 4.89 -50.02
CA GLN A 54 -1.79 4.95 -49.16
C GLN A 54 -1.58 5.89 -47.96
N LEU A 55 -0.39 5.87 -47.32
CA LEU A 55 -0.07 6.81 -46.25
C LEU A 55 -0.13 8.26 -46.74
N ARG A 56 0.48 8.55 -47.90
CA ARG A 56 0.42 9.89 -48.51
C ARG A 56 -1.01 10.34 -48.86
N ALA A 57 -1.87 9.42 -49.24
CA ALA A 57 -3.29 9.72 -49.51
C ALA A 57 -4.09 10.05 -48.27
N ILE A 58 -3.61 9.63 -47.08
CA ILE A 58 -4.25 9.85 -45.78
C ILE A 58 -3.66 11.08 -45.08
N GLU A 59 -2.42 11.46 -45.40
CA GLU A 59 -1.80 12.68 -44.88
C GLU A 59 -2.67 13.91 -45.14
N GLY A 60 -2.90 14.73 -44.10
CA GLY A 60 -3.77 15.91 -44.23
C GLY A 60 -5.26 15.65 -43.97
N THR A 61 -5.61 14.43 -43.49
CA THR A 61 -6.99 14.13 -43.01
C THR A 61 -7.24 14.84 -41.69
N ASP A 62 -8.09 15.86 -41.68
CA ASP A 62 -8.29 16.71 -40.49
C ASP A 62 -9.59 16.44 -39.75
N SER A 63 -10.61 15.87 -40.40
CA SER A 63 -11.89 15.65 -39.76
C SER A 63 -12.00 14.26 -39.13
N ARG A 64 -12.68 14.19 -38.00
CA ARG A 64 -12.96 12.94 -37.31
C ARG A 64 -13.74 11.96 -38.17
N ASP A 65 -14.72 12.45 -38.93
CA ASP A 65 -15.58 11.59 -39.77
C ASP A 65 -14.75 10.98 -40.90
N ALA A 66 -13.86 11.75 -41.54
CA ALA A 66 -12.92 11.24 -42.55
C ALA A 66 -11.98 10.19 -41.96
N TRP A 67 -11.42 10.43 -40.76
CA TRP A 67 -10.61 9.44 -40.06
C TRP A 67 -11.40 8.17 -39.71
N THR A 68 -12.64 8.31 -39.24
CA THR A 68 -13.49 7.16 -38.89
C THR A 68 -13.85 6.32 -40.11
N ALA A 69 -13.94 6.92 -41.31
CA ALA A 69 -14.11 6.18 -42.55
C ALA A 69 -12.86 5.37 -42.95
N ILE A 70 -11.65 5.89 -42.65
CA ILE A 70 -10.38 5.23 -42.90
C ILE A 70 -10.01 4.19 -41.86
N LEU A 71 -10.07 4.57 -40.57
CA LEU A 71 -9.73 3.71 -39.45
C LEU A 71 -10.82 3.79 -38.38
N ARG A 72 -11.67 2.78 -38.36
CA ARG A 72 -12.77 2.66 -37.42
C ARG A 72 -12.41 1.69 -36.31
N ILE A 73 -12.57 2.11 -35.07
CA ILE A 73 -12.44 1.28 -33.88
C ILE A 73 -13.78 1.29 -33.16
N SER A 74 -14.31 0.11 -32.81
CA SER A 74 -15.59 -0.03 -32.08
C SER A 74 -15.52 -1.11 -31.01
N VAL A 75 -16.39 -1.03 -30.02
CA VAL A 75 -16.65 -2.11 -29.08
C VAL A 75 -17.78 -2.98 -29.65
N GLY A 76 -17.45 -4.18 -30.09
CA GLY A 76 -18.43 -5.03 -30.79
C GLY A 76 -18.30 -4.95 -32.30
N ALA A 77 -18.68 -6.05 -32.96
CA ALA A 77 -18.66 -6.18 -34.41
C ALA A 77 -19.94 -5.57 -35.04
N GLY A 78 -19.74 -4.81 -36.10
CA GLY A 78 -20.84 -4.26 -36.91
C GLY A 78 -20.69 -2.79 -37.25
N ALA A 79 -21.25 -2.38 -38.38
CA ALA A 79 -21.19 -1.00 -38.89
C ALA A 79 -21.96 -0.01 -38.01
N ASP A 80 -22.98 -0.48 -37.31
CA ASP A 80 -23.88 0.35 -36.48
C ASP A 80 -23.32 0.65 -35.09
N GLN A 81 -22.18 0.02 -34.70
CA GLN A 81 -21.54 0.28 -33.41
C GLN A 81 -20.88 1.66 -33.41
N PRO A 82 -21.03 2.47 -32.36
CA PRO A 82 -20.37 3.76 -32.29
C PRO A 82 -18.86 3.62 -32.35
N ALA A 83 -18.19 4.50 -33.10
CA ALA A 83 -16.75 4.54 -33.17
C ALA A 83 -16.18 5.09 -31.87
N ALA A 84 -15.09 4.48 -31.40
CA ALA A 84 -14.32 4.95 -30.25
C ALA A 84 -13.83 6.38 -30.46
N VAL A 85 -13.80 7.17 -29.40
CA VAL A 85 -13.29 8.54 -29.43
C VAL A 85 -11.81 8.54 -29.15
N GLY A 86 -11.03 9.25 -29.96
CA GLY A 86 -9.58 9.35 -29.83
C GLY A 86 -8.95 10.28 -30.86
N GLN A 87 -7.63 10.32 -30.82
CA GLN A 87 -6.80 11.09 -31.74
C GLN A 87 -6.15 10.16 -32.76
N TYR A 88 -6.09 10.61 -34.01
CA TYR A 88 -5.43 9.90 -35.11
C TYR A 88 -4.18 10.67 -35.52
N ALA A 89 -3.12 9.96 -35.85
CA ALA A 89 -1.87 10.51 -36.36
C ALA A 89 -1.22 9.56 -37.37
N VAL A 90 -0.55 10.11 -38.36
CA VAL A 90 0.37 9.37 -39.20
C VAL A 90 1.78 9.71 -38.74
N GLU A 91 2.48 8.74 -38.18
CA GLU A 91 3.81 8.92 -37.60
C GLU A 91 4.67 7.68 -37.90
N ASP A 92 5.93 7.88 -38.23
CA ASP A 92 6.91 6.80 -38.44
C ASP A 92 6.45 5.72 -39.43
N GLY A 93 5.73 6.09 -40.50
CA GLY A 93 5.21 5.15 -41.48
C GLY A 93 4.07 4.26 -41.02
N ARG A 94 3.35 4.65 -39.97
CA ARG A 94 2.20 3.96 -39.42
C ARG A 94 1.05 4.91 -39.12
N ILE A 95 -0.15 4.39 -39.03
CA ILE A 95 -1.32 5.12 -38.53
C ILE A 95 -1.51 4.76 -37.09
N ARG A 96 -1.59 5.75 -36.21
CA ARG A 96 -1.80 5.57 -34.77
C ARG A 96 -3.14 6.15 -34.34
N PHE A 97 -3.89 5.36 -33.60
CA PHE A 97 -5.06 5.82 -32.86
C PHE A 97 -4.77 5.81 -31.38
N THR A 98 -4.85 6.98 -30.74
CA THR A 98 -4.75 7.15 -29.29
C THR A 98 -6.13 7.33 -28.69
N PRO A 99 -6.67 6.35 -27.93
CA PRO A 99 -7.98 6.48 -27.33
C PRO A 99 -8.06 7.65 -26.35
N MET A 100 -9.19 8.37 -26.31
CA MET A 100 -9.43 9.43 -25.32
C MET A 100 -9.56 8.85 -23.92
N PHE A 101 -10.22 7.69 -23.79
CA PHE A 101 -10.34 6.93 -22.56
C PHE A 101 -9.47 5.68 -22.63
N PRO A 102 -8.85 5.23 -21.51
CA PRO A 102 -8.07 3.99 -21.52
C PRO A 102 -8.87 2.81 -22.07
N LEU A 103 -8.19 1.92 -22.78
CA LEU A 103 -8.79 0.66 -23.22
C LEU A 103 -9.06 -0.22 -22.00
N ASP A 104 -10.25 -0.78 -21.90
CA ASP A 104 -10.64 -1.67 -20.80
C ASP A 104 -9.93 -3.03 -20.92
N PRO A 105 -9.26 -3.50 -19.88
CA PRO A 105 -8.71 -4.85 -19.85
C PRO A 105 -9.80 -5.93 -20.06
N GLY A 106 -9.49 -6.91 -20.90
CA GLY A 106 -10.42 -8.01 -21.24
C GLY A 106 -11.49 -7.65 -22.28
N ARG A 107 -11.59 -6.37 -22.66
CA ARG A 107 -12.54 -5.95 -23.70
C ARG A 107 -11.91 -6.10 -25.08
N GLN A 108 -12.70 -6.60 -26.03
CA GLN A 108 -12.31 -6.72 -27.43
C GLN A 108 -12.75 -5.48 -28.20
N TYR A 109 -11.84 -4.94 -29.00
CA TYR A 109 -12.07 -3.81 -29.89
C TYR A 109 -11.95 -4.29 -31.33
N HIS A 110 -12.99 -4.06 -32.13
CA HIS A 110 -13.00 -4.35 -33.55
C HIS A 110 -12.44 -3.17 -34.31
N VAL A 111 -11.47 -3.43 -35.14
CA VAL A 111 -10.74 -2.42 -35.93
C VAL A 111 -10.97 -2.72 -37.39
N THR A 112 -11.43 -1.72 -38.14
CA THR A 112 -11.53 -1.78 -39.59
C THR A 112 -10.68 -0.66 -40.16
N PHE A 113 -9.67 -1.02 -40.92
CA PHE A 113 -8.85 -0.09 -41.70
C PHE A 113 -9.24 -0.21 -43.16
N THR A 114 -9.72 0.87 -43.76
CA THR A 114 -10.11 0.96 -45.14
C THR A 114 -9.22 2.00 -45.86
N PRO A 115 -8.11 1.56 -46.44
CA PRO A 115 -7.20 2.49 -47.14
C PRO A 115 -7.83 3.05 -48.42
N PRO A 116 -7.50 4.27 -48.82
CA PRO A 116 -7.94 4.81 -50.10
C PRO A 116 -7.53 3.90 -51.26
N GLY A 117 -8.51 3.44 -52.04
CA GLY A 117 -8.24 2.59 -53.22
C GLY A 117 -7.78 1.16 -52.91
N GLY A 118 -7.85 0.69 -51.64
CA GLY A 118 -7.47 -0.64 -51.20
C GLY A 118 -8.61 -1.42 -50.58
N GLU A 119 -8.34 -2.71 -50.26
CA GLU A 119 -9.26 -3.56 -49.57
C GLU A 119 -9.25 -3.28 -48.06
N ALA A 120 -10.41 -3.45 -47.41
CA ALA A 120 -10.54 -3.26 -45.97
C ALA A 120 -9.81 -4.39 -45.21
N VAL A 121 -9.01 -4.00 -44.22
CA VAL A 121 -8.36 -4.90 -43.26
C VAL A 121 -9.10 -4.84 -41.94
N THR A 122 -9.56 -5.98 -41.45
CA THR A 122 -10.26 -6.08 -40.16
C THR A 122 -9.43 -6.85 -39.16
N ALA A 123 -9.46 -6.42 -37.90
CA ALA A 123 -8.82 -7.13 -36.81
C ALA A 123 -9.59 -6.94 -35.51
N THR A 124 -9.35 -7.85 -34.57
CA THR A 124 -9.83 -7.69 -33.20
C THR A 124 -8.64 -7.61 -32.28
N VAL A 125 -8.55 -6.55 -31.50
CA VAL A 125 -7.47 -6.29 -30.54
C VAL A 125 -8.05 -6.02 -29.14
N GLY A 126 -7.29 -6.34 -28.10
CA GLY A 126 -7.70 -6.07 -26.73
C GLY A 126 -6.56 -6.30 -25.76
N LEU A 127 -6.62 -5.59 -24.64
CA LEU A 127 -5.73 -5.87 -23.52
C LEU A 127 -6.13 -7.19 -22.85
N PRO A 128 -5.17 -7.94 -22.29
CA PRO A 128 -5.49 -9.09 -21.45
C PRO A 128 -6.48 -8.69 -20.36
N ALA A 129 -7.32 -9.62 -19.95
CA ALA A 129 -8.22 -9.38 -18.82
C ALA A 129 -7.39 -9.02 -17.58
N ALA A 130 -7.89 -8.10 -16.76
CA ALA A 130 -7.26 -7.78 -15.49
C ALA A 130 -7.24 -9.04 -14.61
N ASP A 131 -6.11 -9.25 -13.92
CA ASP A 131 -6.03 -10.30 -12.91
C ASP A 131 -6.88 -9.89 -11.70
N THR A 132 -8.03 -10.53 -11.56
CA THR A 132 -8.98 -10.31 -10.46
C THR A 132 -8.74 -11.25 -9.27
N THR A 133 -7.63 -11.97 -9.25
CA THR A 133 -7.28 -12.86 -8.15
C THR A 133 -6.93 -12.05 -6.92
N PRO A 134 -7.59 -12.26 -5.78
CA PRO A 134 -7.24 -11.59 -4.53
C PRO A 134 -5.83 -11.97 -4.08
N LYS A 135 -4.96 -10.97 -3.86
CA LYS A 135 -3.56 -11.16 -3.45
C LYS A 135 -3.22 -10.48 -2.15
N THR A 136 -3.96 -9.41 -1.80
CA THR A 136 -3.71 -8.61 -0.62
C THR A 136 -4.05 -9.37 0.65
N LEU A 137 -3.16 -9.28 1.64
CA LEU A 137 -3.26 -9.94 2.93
C LEU A 137 -3.08 -8.92 4.06
N VAL A 138 -3.64 -9.20 5.23
CA VAL A 138 -3.11 -8.62 6.47
C VAL A 138 -1.77 -9.29 6.74
N SER A 139 -0.69 -8.51 6.66
CA SER A 139 0.67 -9.01 6.85
C SER A 139 1.05 -9.10 8.33
N GLN A 140 0.57 -8.15 9.15
CA GLN A 140 0.87 -8.09 10.58
C GLN A 140 -0.15 -7.22 11.31
N VAL A 141 -0.36 -7.52 12.60
CA VAL A 141 -1.10 -6.65 13.53
C VAL A 141 -0.24 -6.39 14.76
N PHE A 142 -0.09 -5.12 15.10
CA PHE A 142 0.64 -4.67 16.29
C PHE A 142 -0.32 -4.07 17.33
N PRO A 143 0.03 -4.16 18.62
CA PRO A 143 1.22 -4.80 19.20
C PRO A 143 1.22 -6.31 19.00
N MET A 144 2.42 -6.94 18.93
CA MET A 144 2.55 -8.40 18.77
C MET A 144 2.42 -9.16 20.09
N ALA A 145 2.44 -8.48 21.24
CA ALA A 145 2.33 -9.10 22.54
C ALA A 145 1.07 -10.00 22.66
N ASP A 146 1.21 -11.18 23.26
CA ASP A 146 0.11 -12.13 23.47
C ASP A 146 -0.86 -11.70 24.58
N VAL A 147 -0.39 -10.81 25.47
CA VAL A 147 -1.18 -10.23 26.54
C VAL A 147 -1.23 -8.72 26.37
N LEU A 148 -2.43 -8.17 26.18
CA LEU A 148 -2.66 -6.73 26.05
C LEU A 148 -3.27 -6.19 27.36
N PRO A 149 -2.98 -4.95 27.76
CA PRO A 149 -3.63 -4.38 28.96
C PRO A 149 -5.12 -4.15 28.72
N GLU A 150 -5.92 -4.18 29.80
CA GLU A 150 -7.36 -3.92 29.74
C GLU A 150 -7.67 -2.53 29.16
N ASN A 151 -6.78 -1.58 29.35
CA ASN A 151 -6.84 -0.21 28.80
C ASN A 151 -6.00 -0.02 27.54
N GLN A 152 -5.84 -1.06 26.70
CA GLN A 152 -5.21 -0.99 25.39
C GLN A 152 -5.76 0.19 24.56
N LEU A 153 -4.88 1.05 24.07
CA LEU A 153 -5.31 2.28 23.40
C LEU A 153 -5.56 2.09 21.90
N ARG A 154 -4.64 1.40 21.18
CA ARG A 154 -4.74 1.28 19.72
C ARG A 154 -4.13 0.00 19.18
N LEU A 155 -4.52 -0.35 17.95
CA LEU A 155 -3.92 -1.43 17.16
C LEU A 155 -3.49 -0.88 15.81
N TYR A 156 -2.44 -1.47 15.22
CA TYR A 156 -2.01 -1.17 13.86
C TYR A 156 -2.17 -2.41 13.00
N ILE A 157 -2.94 -2.31 11.93
CA ILE A 157 -3.16 -3.40 10.97
C ILE A 157 -2.36 -3.08 9.72
N HIS A 158 -1.39 -3.92 9.40
CA HIS A 158 -0.55 -3.80 8.22
C HIS A 158 -1.02 -4.73 7.12
N PHE A 159 -1.01 -4.23 5.89
CA PHE A 159 -1.41 -4.94 4.70
C PHE A 159 -0.23 -5.11 3.74
N SER A 160 -0.27 -6.15 2.92
CA SER A 160 0.77 -6.43 1.92
C SER A 160 0.69 -5.54 0.68
N ALA A 161 -0.39 -4.76 0.52
CA ALA A 161 -0.59 -3.80 -0.57
C ALA A 161 -1.51 -2.66 -0.11
N PRO A 162 -1.55 -1.52 -0.85
CA PRO A 162 -2.43 -0.40 -0.53
C PRO A 162 -3.91 -0.79 -0.49
N MET A 163 -4.63 -0.31 0.51
CA MET A 163 -6.05 -0.58 0.70
C MET A 163 -6.94 0.51 0.07
N GLY A 164 -8.20 0.15 -0.19
CA GLY A 164 -9.25 1.08 -0.57
C GLY A 164 -9.60 2.01 0.59
N LEU A 165 -10.11 3.21 0.27
CA LEU A 165 -10.55 4.20 1.27
C LEU A 165 -12.01 3.94 1.68
N ARG A 166 -12.32 4.29 2.93
CA ARG A 166 -13.63 4.35 3.58
C ARG A 166 -14.19 3.02 4.09
N GLY A 167 -14.77 3.10 5.26
CA GLY A 167 -15.48 2.01 5.92
C GLY A 167 -14.57 0.95 6.53
N GLY A 168 -13.30 1.26 6.82
CA GLY A 168 -12.35 0.29 7.37
C GLY A 168 -12.83 -0.37 8.66
N LEU A 169 -13.52 0.36 9.54
CA LEU A 169 -14.05 -0.19 10.80
C LEU A 169 -15.14 -1.25 10.58
N ASP A 170 -15.88 -1.21 9.48
CA ASP A 170 -16.93 -2.18 9.18
C ASP A 170 -16.38 -3.60 8.96
N PHE A 171 -15.09 -3.70 8.63
CA PHE A 171 -14.39 -4.97 8.37
C PHE A 171 -13.54 -5.45 9.55
N ILE A 172 -13.57 -4.74 10.69
CA ILE A 172 -12.77 -5.08 11.88
C ILE A 172 -13.70 -5.46 13.02
N HIS A 173 -13.62 -6.70 13.47
CA HIS A 173 -14.46 -7.22 14.54
C HIS A 173 -13.63 -7.71 15.72
N LEU A 174 -14.15 -7.52 16.91
CA LEU A 174 -13.61 -8.10 18.13
C LEU A 174 -14.59 -9.15 18.65
N LEU A 175 -14.14 -10.38 18.78
CA LEU A 175 -14.95 -11.49 19.33
C LEU A 175 -14.48 -11.80 20.74
N ASN A 176 -15.43 -12.05 21.65
CA ASN A 176 -15.15 -12.55 22.99
C ASN A 176 -14.89 -14.07 22.99
N GLU A 177 -14.64 -14.66 24.16
CA GLU A 177 -14.35 -16.09 24.33
C GLU A 177 -15.47 -17.01 23.81
N SER A 178 -16.72 -16.57 23.83
CA SER A 178 -17.86 -17.32 23.27
C SER A 178 -18.04 -17.14 21.77
N GLY A 179 -17.15 -16.39 21.11
CA GLY A 179 -17.24 -16.07 19.67
C GLY A 179 -18.27 -14.99 19.34
N LYS A 180 -18.87 -14.35 20.33
CA LYS A 180 -19.83 -13.26 20.13
C LYS A 180 -19.08 -11.94 19.90
N THR A 181 -19.55 -11.15 18.93
CA THR A 181 -19.00 -9.82 18.65
C THR A 181 -19.20 -8.88 19.84
N VAL A 182 -18.12 -8.23 20.25
CA VAL A 182 -18.16 -7.13 21.23
C VAL A 182 -18.79 -5.92 20.54
N LYS A 183 -19.78 -5.32 21.20
CA LYS A 183 -20.48 -4.16 20.64
C LYS A 183 -19.59 -2.91 20.74
N ASP A 184 -19.44 -2.20 19.62
CA ASP A 184 -18.75 -0.91 19.49
C ASP A 184 -17.41 -0.85 20.27
N PRO A 185 -16.46 -1.78 20.02
CA PRO A 185 -15.22 -1.82 20.81
C PRO A 185 -14.26 -0.70 20.41
N PHE A 186 -14.38 -0.19 19.20
CA PHE A 186 -13.49 0.78 18.60
C PHE A 186 -14.14 2.16 18.47
N LEU A 187 -13.32 3.21 18.51
CA LEU A 187 -13.75 4.58 18.36
C LEU A 187 -14.16 4.86 16.90
N PRO A 188 -15.44 5.17 16.64
CA PRO A 188 -15.86 5.61 15.32
C PRO A 188 -15.35 7.03 15.09
N LEU A 189 -14.52 7.21 14.09
CA LEU A 189 -13.96 8.51 13.70
C LEU A 189 -14.38 8.84 12.27
N ASP A 190 -14.66 10.12 12.00
CA ASP A 190 -15.00 10.59 10.66
C ASP A 190 -13.84 10.46 9.68
N ALA A 191 -12.60 10.50 10.18
CA ALA A 191 -11.38 10.32 9.42
C ALA A 191 -10.71 8.99 9.75
N GLU A 192 -10.26 8.28 8.73
CA GLU A 192 -9.49 7.05 8.85
C GLU A 192 -8.00 7.36 9.00
N PHE A 193 -7.33 6.66 9.91
CA PHE A 193 -5.91 6.85 10.17
C PHE A 193 -5.04 5.86 9.38
N TRP A 194 -4.77 6.22 8.14
CA TRP A 194 -3.83 5.52 7.27
C TRP A 194 -2.44 6.16 7.30
N ASN A 195 -1.42 5.37 6.98
CA ASN A 195 -0.14 5.93 6.53
C ASN A 195 -0.24 6.39 5.06
N ASP A 196 0.80 7.08 4.55
CA ASP A 196 0.77 7.74 3.24
C ASP A 196 0.53 6.77 2.08
N ASP A 197 1.05 5.54 2.15
CA ASP A 197 0.89 4.50 1.14
C ASP A 197 -0.33 3.59 1.36
N ARG A 198 -1.14 3.84 2.40
CA ARG A 198 -2.35 3.10 2.76
C ARG A 198 -2.12 1.61 3.02
N THR A 199 -0.94 1.25 3.50
CA THR A 199 -0.60 -0.12 3.89
C THR A 199 -0.72 -0.37 5.39
N ARG A 200 -0.94 0.69 6.20
CA ARG A 200 -1.15 0.60 7.65
C ARG A 200 -2.39 1.36 8.08
N TYR A 201 -3.33 0.68 8.68
CA TYR A 201 -4.52 1.25 9.32
C TYR A 201 -4.35 1.28 10.83
N THR A 202 -4.65 2.43 11.46
CA THR A 202 -4.64 2.56 12.92
C THR A 202 -6.08 2.56 13.41
N VAL A 203 -6.43 1.61 14.29
CA VAL A 203 -7.72 1.55 14.96
C VAL A 203 -7.55 1.84 16.44
N PHE A 204 -8.41 2.67 17.00
CA PHE A 204 -8.39 3.04 18.41
C PHE A 204 -9.51 2.31 19.15
N PHE A 205 -9.19 1.78 20.32
CA PHE A 205 -10.22 1.47 21.30
C PHE A 205 -10.86 2.77 21.79
N ASP A 206 -12.16 2.75 22.08
CA ASP A 206 -12.85 3.97 22.52
C ASP A 206 -12.27 4.47 23.86
N PRO A 207 -11.61 5.64 23.90
CA PRO A 207 -11.04 6.21 25.12
C PRO A 207 -12.10 6.51 26.18
N GLY A 208 -13.34 6.79 25.77
CA GLY A 208 -14.48 6.98 26.67
C GLY A 208 -14.83 5.69 27.44
N ARG A 209 -14.49 4.53 26.88
CA ARG A 209 -14.61 3.22 27.53
C ARG A 209 -13.33 2.73 28.21
N GLN A 210 -12.24 3.51 28.12
CA GLN A 210 -10.94 3.21 28.73
C GLN A 210 -10.70 4.02 30.01
N LYS A 211 -11.13 5.29 30.06
CA LYS A 211 -10.95 6.17 31.21
C LYS A 211 -12.03 5.94 32.27
N ARG A 212 -11.63 5.90 33.55
CA ARG A 212 -12.56 5.80 34.66
C ARG A 212 -13.35 7.12 34.84
N GLY A 213 -14.59 7.00 35.31
CA GLY A 213 -15.43 8.16 35.67
C GLY A 213 -16.13 8.87 34.50
N ILE A 214 -16.09 8.31 33.28
CA ILE A 214 -16.80 8.85 32.12
C ILE A 214 -18.09 8.06 31.84
N ALA A 215 -19.17 8.73 31.41
CA ALA A 215 -20.49 8.13 31.17
C ALA A 215 -20.47 6.87 30.27
N PRO A 216 -19.72 6.81 29.13
CA PRO A 216 -19.69 5.60 28.29
C PRO A 216 -19.23 4.33 29.02
N ILE A 217 -18.28 4.44 29.96
CA ILE A 217 -17.80 3.30 30.74
C ILE A 217 -18.87 2.81 31.74
N ALA A 218 -19.63 3.73 32.31
CA ALA A 218 -20.70 3.41 33.27
C ALA A 218 -21.85 2.65 32.60
N GLU A 219 -22.13 2.97 31.31
CA GLU A 219 -23.27 2.38 30.58
C GLU A 219 -22.87 1.11 29.80
N MET A 220 -21.72 1.07 29.15
CA MET A 220 -21.33 0.00 28.25
C MET A 220 -20.18 -0.88 28.79
N GLY A 221 -19.49 -0.46 29.85
CA GLY A 221 -18.29 -1.12 30.34
C GLY A 221 -17.07 -0.93 29.43
N ARG A 222 -15.93 -1.49 29.83
CA ARG A 222 -14.71 -1.50 28.99
C ARG A 222 -14.88 -2.40 27.77
N SER A 223 -14.18 -2.08 26.69
CA SER A 223 -14.14 -2.90 25.47
C SER A 223 -13.42 -4.24 25.70
N LEU A 224 -12.41 -4.22 26.56
CA LEU A 224 -11.63 -5.36 27.00
C LEU A 224 -11.81 -5.56 28.51
N THR A 225 -11.75 -6.79 29.00
CA THR A 225 -11.85 -7.15 30.42
C THR A 225 -10.68 -8.02 30.83
N ALA A 226 -9.98 -7.65 31.87
CA ALA A 226 -8.84 -8.40 32.41
C ALA A 226 -9.22 -9.86 32.71
N GLY A 227 -8.32 -10.78 32.40
CA GLY A 227 -8.51 -12.24 32.58
C GLY A 227 -9.28 -12.90 31.44
N LYS A 228 -9.80 -12.14 30.45
CA LYS A 228 -10.52 -12.66 29.30
C LYS A 228 -9.64 -12.76 28.05
N SER A 229 -10.06 -13.59 27.11
CA SER A 229 -9.45 -13.70 25.78
C SER A 229 -10.37 -13.11 24.73
N TYR A 230 -9.77 -12.52 23.71
CA TYR A 230 -10.48 -11.93 22.58
C TYR A 230 -9.83 -12.34 21.27
N THR A 231 -10.61 -12.36 20.20
CA THR A 231 -10.11 -12.59 18.85
C THR A 231 -10.41 -11.38 17.98
N LEU A 232 -9.36 -10.71 17.50
CA LEU A 232 -9.47 -9.73 16.45
C LEU A 232 -9.69 -10.45 15.10
N VAL A 233 -10.67 -10.00 14.34
CA VAL A 233 -10.97 -10.50 13.00
C VAL A 233 -10.94 -9.34 12.03
N VAL A 234 -10.19 -9.48 10.94
CA VAL A 234 -10.26 -8.60 9.77
C VAL A 234 -10.93 -9.38 8.65
N ASP A 235 -12.06 -8.88 8.17
CA ASP A 235 -12.89 -9.56 7.18
C ASP A 235 -12.22 -9.58 5.80
N ALA A 236 -12.31 -10.72 5.12
CA ALA A 236 -11.84 -10.86 3.75
C ALA A 236 -12.57 -9.95 2.75
N ALA A 237 -13.78 -9.51 3.05
CA ALA A 237 -14.56 -8.62 2.20
C ALA A 237 -13.96 -7.20 2.08
N TRP A 238 -13.03 -6.82 2.95
CA TRP A 238 -12.32 -5.53 2.86
C TRP A 238 -11.54 -5.45 1.56
N ARG A 239 -11.77 -4.37 0.79
CA ARG A 239 -11.22 -4.22 -0.57
C ARG A 239 -9.92 -3.44 -0.55
N ASP A 240 -8.97 -3.89 -1.35
CA ASP A 240 -7.70 -3.21 -1.58
C ASP A 240 -7.84 -2.00 -2.54
N GLY A 241 -6.73 -1.35 -2.85
CA GLY A 241 -6.68 -0.20 -3.75
C GLY A 241 -7.09 -0.49 -5.20
N HIS A 242 -7.18 -1.76 -5.59
CA HIS A 242 -7.69 -2.23 -6.87
C HIS A 242 -9.17 -2.66 -6.81
N GLY A 243 -9.80 -2.55 -5.64
CA GLY A 243 -11.19 -2.95 -5.41
C GLY A 243 -11.38 -4.46 -5.24
N LEU A 244 -10.30 -5.25 -5.11
CA LEU A 244 -10.35 -6.69 -4.87
C LEU A 244 -10.42 -6.98 -3.37
N PRO A 245 -11.13 -8.02 -2.94
CA PRO A 245 -11.18 -8.41 -1.54
C PRO A 245 -9.80 -8.91 -1.08
N LEU A 246 -9.59 -9.01 0.24
CA LEU A 246 -8.43 -9.69 0.79
C LEU A 246 -8.43 -11.16 0.37
N LYS A 247 -7.25 -11.75 0.21
CA LYS A 247 -7.08 -13.16 -0.14
C LYS A 247 -7.74 -14.10 0.88
N GLN A 248 -7.74 -13.69 2.15
CA GLN A 248 -8.37 -14.42 3.25
C GLN A 248 -8.64 -13.48 4.43
N ALA A 249 -9.56 -13.85 5.30
CA ALA A 249 -9.75 -13.18 6.58
C ALA A 249 -8.52 -13.40 7.49
N PHE A 250 -8.20 -12.40 8.29
CA PHE A 250 -7.17 -12.50 9.32
C PHE A 250 -7.81 -12.70 10.69
N ARG A 251 -7.20 -13.53 11.52
CA ARG A 251 -7.66 -13.76 12.90
C ARG A 251 -6.47 -13.82 13.83
N ARG A 252 -6.58 -13.12 14.96
CA ARG A 252 -5.59 -13.17 16.03
C ARG A 252 -6.26 -13.17 17.38
N THR A 253 -5.95 -14.17 18.21
CA THR A 253 -6.41 -14.27 19.60
C THR A 253 -5.33 -13.73 20.53
N PHE A 254 -5.74 -12.97 21.54
CA PHE A 254 -4.88 -12.44 22.59
C PHE A 254 -5.60 -12.52 23.95
N LYS A 255 -4.83 -12.51 25.02
CA LYS A 255 -5.32 -12.42 26.40
C LYS A 255 -5.31 -10.97 26.86
N VAL A 256 -6.17 -10.66 27.82
CA VAL A 256 -6.22 -9.34 28.44
C VAL A 256 -5.68 -9.42 29.86
N GLY A 257 -4.63 -8.65 30.12
CA GLY A 257 -4.05 -8.45 31.44
C GLY A 257 -4.74 -7.33 32.22
N PRO A 258 -4.29 -7.05 33.44
CA PRO A 258 -4.77 -5.91 34.20
C PRO A 258 -4.51 -4.58 33.46
N PRO A 259 -5.24 -3.50 33.81
CA PRO A 259 -4.95 -2.19 33.22
C PRO A 259 -3.56 -1.70 33.64
N ASP A 260 -2.85 -1.06 32.73
CA ASP A 260 -1.57 -0.43 33.02
C ASP A 260 -1.75 1.09 33.22
N GLN A 261 -1.35 1.58 34.37
CA GLN A 261 -1.43 2.98 34.77
C GLN A 261 -0.07 3.52 35.22
N ARG A 262 1.01 2.80 34.90
CA ARG A 262 2.37 3.17 35.32
C ARG A 262 3.01 4.05 34.26
N PRO A 263 3.50 5.25 34.65
CA PRO A 263 4.30 6.06 33.75
C PRO A 263 5.55 5.32 33.27
N LEU A 264 5.97 5.56 32.04
CA LEU A 264 7.27 5.08 31.54
C LEU A 264 8.41 5.69 32.36
N ASP A 265 9.32 4.85 32.82
CA ASP A 265 10.55 5.28 33.51
C ASP A 265 11.81 4.86 32.70
N PRO A 266 12.46 5.81 31.99
CA PRO A 266 13.66 5.52 31.22
C PRO A 266 14.84 4.98 32.04
N LYS A 267 14.85 5.12 33.37
CA LYS A 267 15.86 4.56 34.25
C LYS A 267 15.83 3.02 34.29
N THR A 268 14.69 2.43 33.94
CA THR A 268 14.53 0.97 33.88
C THR A 268 15.00 0.36 32.55
N TRP A 269 15.28 1.19 31.55
CA TRP A 269 15.68 0.74 30.22
C TRP A 269 17.11 0.20 30.21
N LYS A 270 17.33 -0.88 29.51
CA LYS A 270 18.64 -1.51 29.39
C LYS A 270 19.23 -1.20 28.04
N ILE A 271 20.28 -0.37 28.01
CA ILE A 271 20.97 0.04 26.79
C ILE A 271 22.20 -0.86 26.60
N ALA A 272 22.23 -1.59 25.50
CA ALA A 272 23.41 -2.33 25.03
C ALA A 272 24.15 -1.47 24.01
N ALA A 273 25.18 -0.78 24.45
CA ALA A 273 25.97 0.11 23.62
C ALA A 273 27.01 -0.69 22.80
N PRO A 274 27.13 -0.44 21.48
CA PRO A 274 28.14 -1.06 20.62
C PRO A 274 29.55 -0.46 20.88
N ALA A 275 30.57 -1.06 20.26
CA ALA A 275 31.94 -0.54 20.30
C ALA A 275 32.11 0.64 19.31
N ALA A 276 33.02 1.57 19.65
CA ALA A 276 33.45 2.63 18.76
C ALA A 276 34.07 2.08 17.46
N GLY A 277 33.90 2.80 16.35
CA GLY A 277 34.43 2.40 15.04
C GLY A 277 33.60 1.31 14.34
N THR A 278 32.50 0.83 14.94
CA THR A 278 31.61 -0.16 14.34
C THR A 278 30.27 0.48 13.92
N SER A 279 29.52 -0.17 13.02
CA SER A 279 28.12 0.16 12.69
C SER A 279 27.15 -0.88 13.27
N THR A 280 27.58 -1.61 14.34
CA THR A 280 26.70 -2.55 15.04
C THR A 280 25.53 -1.80 15.66
N ALA A 281 24.34 -2.39 15.65
CA ALA A 281 23.15 -1.76 16.20
C ALA A 281 23.28 -1.54 17.72
N LEU A 282 22.94 -0.33 18.17
CA LEU A 282 22.58 -0.09 19.57
C LEU A 282 21.22 -0.73 19.83
N THR A 283 21.05 -1.41 20.94
CA THR A 283 19.78 -2.00 21.34
C THR A 283 19.34 -1.48 22.71
N ILE A 284 18.08 -1.13 22.81
CA ILE A 284 17.42 -0.78 24.08
C ILE A 284 16.37 -1.86 24.35
N ALA A 285 16.41 -2.45 25.57
CA ALA A 285 15.38 -3.35 26.04
C ALA A 285 14.51 -2.63 27.07
N PHE A 286 13.20 -2.75 26.92
CA PHE A 286 12.17 -2.16 27.75
C PHE A 286 11.60 -3.20 28.72
N PRO A 287 11.15 -2.81 29.93
CA PRO A 287 10.53 -3.72 30.89
C PRO A 287 9.11 -4.16 30.45
N GLU A 288 8.49 -3.43 29.56
CA GLU A 288 7.13 -3.62 29.04
C GLU A 288 7.03 -3.22 27.56
N PRO A 289 6.04 -3.73 26.81
CA PRO A 289 5.84 -3.35 25.42
C PRO A 289 5.51 -1.88 25.26
N LEU A 290 6.15 -1.21 24.30
CA LEU A 290 5.82 0.16 23.91
C LEU A 290 4.97 0.18 22.64
N ASP A 291 4.35 1.35 22.37
CA ASP A 291 3.56 1.53 21.15
C ASP A 291 4.41 1.36 19.90
N HIS A 292 4.03 0.43 19.03
CA HIS A 292 4.78 0.08 17.82
C HIS A 292 5.04 1.26 16.90
N GLY A 293 4.00 2.06 16.62
CA GLY A 293 4.11 3.19 15.70
C GLY A 293 4.96 4.33 16.27
N LEU A 294 4.99 4.47 17.59
CA LEU A 294 5.80 5.49 18.27
C LEU A 294 7.26 5.04 18.44
N LEU A 295 7.52 3.75 18.67
CA LEU A 295 8.89 3.22 18.68
C LEU A 295 9.67 3.55 17.41
N LEU A 296 9.00 3.58 16.26
CA LEU A 296 9.64 3.85 14.98
C LEU A 296 9.97 5.33 14.74
N ARG A 297 9.45 6.27 15.56
CA ARG A 297 9.58 7.72 15.32
C ARG A 297 9.82 8.59 16.56
N ALA A 298 9.57 8.06 17.74
CA ALA A 298 9.67 8.83 18.98
C ALA A 298 10.97 8.59 19.73
N LEU A 299 11.90 7.80 19.18
CA LEU A 299 13.25 7.60 19.68
C LEU A 299 14.28 8.00 18.63
N GLY A 300 15.38 8.56 19.08
CA GLY A 300 16.52 8.93 18.25
C GLY A 300 17.82 8.94 19.02
N ILE A 301 18.93 9.17 18.34
CA ILE A 301 20.26 9.23 18.95
C ILE A 301 20.93 10.58 18.67
N ILE A 302 21.56 11.14 19.69
CA ILE A 302 22.42 12.32 19.57
C ILE A 302 23.86 11.92 19.89
N ALA A 303 24.78 12.25 18.99
CA ALA A 303 26.21 12.06 19.13
C ALA A 303 26.87 13.06 20.13
N PRO A 304 28.11 12.86 20.55
CA PRO A 304 28.88 13.89 21.23
C PRO A 304 28.86 15.19 20.43
N GLY A 305 28.64 16.32 21.12
CA GLY A 305 28.51 17.62 20.47
C GLY A 305 27.08 17.99 20.02
N GLY A 306 26.08 17.12 20.25
CA GLY A 306 24.66 17.45 20.06
C GLY A 306 24.08 17.19 18.67
N LYS A 307 24.84 16.59 17.75
CA LYS A 307 24.38 16.27 16.38
C LYS A 307 23.49 15.02 16.39
N PRO A 308 22.26 15.07 15.82
CA PRO A 308 21.48 13.87 15.60
C PRO A 308 22.16 12.89 14.65
N LEU A 309 22.09 11.59 14.96
CA LEU A 309 22.59 10.54 14.08
C LEU A 309 21.48 10.05 13.16
N GLU A 310 21.86 9.83 11.91
CA GLU A 310 21.01 9.16 10.92
C GLU A 310 21.25 7.65 10.95
N GLY A 311 20.19 6.86 10.78
CA GLY A 311 20.30 5.40 10.83
C GLY A 311 18.98 4.70 10.62
N ALA A 312 19.06 3.36 10.59
CA ALA A 312 17.89 2.50 10.49
C ALA A 312 17.37 2.13 11.88
N VAL A 313 16.05 2.19 12.05
CA VAL A 313 15.33 1.86 13.28
C VAL A 313 14.53 0.58 13.09
N VAL A 314 14.58 -0.31 14.10
CA VAL A 314 13.79 -1.53 14.14
C VAL A 314 13.16 -1.70 15.52
N ALA A 315 11.83 -1.86 15.56
CA ALA A 315 11.12 -2.36 16.74
C ALA A 315 11.23 -3.89 16.78
N GLY A 316 11.70 -4.44 17.89
CA GLY A 316 11.90 -5.89 18.03
C GLY A 316 10.61 -6.63 18.44
N ALA A 317 10.76 -7.94 18.66
CA ALA A 317 9.64 -8.83 18.95
C ALA A 317 8.86 -8.38 20.19
N GLY A 318 7.54 -8.33 20.07
CA GLY A 318 6.62 -7.93 21.14
C GLY A 318 6.79 -6.49 21.61
N GLU A 319 7.41 -5.61 20.80
CA GLU A 319 7.65 -4.20 21.11
C GLU A 319 8.48 -3.98 22.41
N LEU A 320 9.22 -5.01 22.81
CA LEU A 320 10.07 -5.00 24.02
C LEU A 320 11.49 -4.49 23.76
N THR A 321 11.87 -4.30 22.52
CA THR A 321 13.19 -3.79 22.15
C THR A 321 13.13 -2.78 21.02
N TRP A 322 14.10 -1.87 21.01
CA TRP A 322 14.34 -0.93 19.94
C TRP A 322 15.81 -0.99 19.56
N SER A 323 16.09 -1.05 18.27
CA SER A 323 17.46 -1.09 17.75
C SER A 323 17.66 0.04 16.76
N PHE A 324 18.86 0.64 16.82
CA PHE A 324 19.30 1.70 15.93
C PHE A 324 20.63 1.33 15.30
N THR A 325 20.68 1.23 13.98
CA THR A 325 21.90 1.00 13.20
C THR A 325 22.31 2.29 12.54
N PRO A 326 23.43 2.93 12.90
CA PRO A 326 23.84 4.21 12.33
C PRO A 326 24.32 4.04 10.88
N LEU A 327 24.18 5.09 10.06
CA LEU A 327 24.76 5.14 8.71
C LEU A 327 26.29 5.22 8.76
N GLU A 328 26.83 6.00 9.70
CA GLU A 328 28.26 6.16 9.93
C GLU A 328 28.69 5.37 11.17
N PRO A 329 29.92 4.84 11.25
CA PRO A 329 30.42 4.13 12.43
C PRO A 329 30.32 5.00 13.69
N TRP A 330 30.03 4.33 14.83
CA TRP A 330 29.97 4.99 16.14
C TRP A 330 31.29 5.68 16.50
N THR A 331 31.19 6.92 16.96
CA THR A 331 32.33 7.64 17.55
C THR A 331 32.42 7.35 19.05
N ALA A 332 33.62 7.32 19.61
CA ALA A 332 33.80 7.21 21.06
C ALA A 332 33.26 8.46 21.77
N GLY A 333 32.70 8.29 22.96
CA GLY A 333 32.24 9.40 23.80
C GLY A 333 30.82 9.27 24.32
N LEU A 334 30.37 10.36 24.96
CA LEU A 334 29.04 10.45 25.56
C LEU A 334 27.97 10.72 24.48
N HIS A 335 27.06 9.77 24.32
CA HIS A 335 25.86 9.87 23.45
C HIS A 335 24.61 9.96 24.29
N HIS A 336 23.49 10.31 23.65
CA HIS A 336 22.19 10.32 24.30
C HIS A 336 21.14 9.64 23.42
N VAL A 337 20.33 8.78 24.03
CA VAL A 337 19.03 8.43 23.47
C VAL A 337 18.10 9.60 23.71
N VAL A 338 17.42 10.06 22.66
CA VAL A 338 16.35 11.06 22.74
C VAL A 338 15.04 10.33 22.75
N ALA A 339 14.24 10.47 23.81
CA ALA A 339 12.87 10.01 23.85
C ALA A 339 11.95 11.24 23.82
N PHE A 340 11.18 11.38 22.74
CA PHE A 340 10.21 12.47 22.61
C PHE A 340 9.01 12.22 23.52
N ALA A 341 8.40 13.32 24.02
CA ALA A 341 7.27 13.29 24.96
C ALA A 341 6.03 12.52 24.44
N MET A 342 5.95 12.32 23.11
CA MET A 342 4.89 11.55 22.47
C MET A 342 5.06 10.02 22.60
N LEU A 343 6.20 9.52 23.11
CA LEU A 343 6.41 8.09 23.29
C LEU A 343 5.45 7.53 24.35
N GLU A 344 4.75 6.49 23.99
CA GLU A 344 3.73 5.84 24.83
C GLU A 344 3.94 4.32 24.91
N ASP A 345 3.43 3.71 25.97
CA ASP A 345 3.19 2.28 26.02
C ASP A 345 1.87 1.88 25.34
N LEU A 346 1.44 0.64 25.52
CA LEU A 346 0.20 0.12 24.94
C LEU A 346 -1.07 0.76 25.52
N ALA A 347 -1.00 1.28 26.74
CA ALA A 347 -2.09 1.93 27.44
C ALA A 347 -2.12 3.46 27.26
N GLY A 348 -1.12 4.03 26.57
CA GLY A 348 -0.96 5.47 26.34
C GLY A 348 -0.24 6.19 27.47
N ASN A 349 0.40 5.49 28.41
CA ASN A 349 1.23 6.11 29.43
C ASN A 349 2.51 6.64 28.80
N ARG A 350 2.95 7.82 29.27
CA ARG A 350 4.15 8.54 28.80
C ARG A 350 5.24 8.56 29.86
N ILE A 351 6.40 9.04 29.48
CA ILE A 351 7.49 9.27 30.44
C ILE A 351 7.02 10.23 31.53
N GLY A 352 7.02 9.75 32.76
CA GLY A 352 6.62 10.53 33.94
C GLY A 352 5.11 10.79 34.09
N ARG A 353 4.27 10.24 33.18
CA ARG A 353 2.83 10.51 33.20
C ARG A 353 1.99 9.29 32.78
N ALA A 354 1.03 8.94 33.62
CA ALA A 354 -0.01 7.96 33.26
C ALA A 354 -1.13 8.60 32.42
N PHE A 355 -1.71 7.84 31.48
CA PHE A 355 -2.78 8.31 30.60
C PHE A 355 -4.10 8.59 31.34
N GLU A 356 -4.40 7.81 32.37
CA GLU A 356 -5.66 7.89 33.12
C GLU A 356 -5.68 8.95 34.24
N VAL A 357 -4.59 9.73 34.42
CA VAL A 357 -4.57 10.77 35.46
C VAL A 357 -5.54 11.89 35.11
N ASP A 358 -6.50 12.16 36.01
CA ASP A 358 -7.49 13.21 35.87
C ASP A 358 -6.81 14.59 35.75
N GLN A 359 -7.20 15.36 34.73
CA GLN A 359 -6.64 16.72 34.53
C GLN A 359 -7.04 17.68 35.67
N PHE A 360 -8.04 17.31 36.48
CA PHE A 360 -8.53 18.13 37.60
C PHE A 360 -7.63 18.08 38.86
N ASP A 361 -6.77 17.06 38.98
CA ASP A 361 -5.79 16.95 40.08
C ASP A 361 -4.47 17.71 39.82
N ARG A 362 -4.38 18.49 38.74
CA ARG A 362 -3.19 19.27 38.39
C ARG A 362 -3.10 20.55 39.19
N THR A 363 -2.33 20.54 40.27
CA THR A 363 -1.90 21.74 41.00
C THR A 363 -0.58 22.34 40.51
N ASP A 364 0.21 21.65 39.68
CA ASP A 364 1.49 22.15 39.16
C ASP A 364 1.62 21.93 37.65
N SER A 365 1.43 23.00 36.87
CA SER A 365 1.65 23.06 35.44
C SER A 365 3.11 23.43 35.10
N ALA A 366 4.07 22.65 35.51
CA ALA A 366 5.40 22.72 34.88
C ALA A 366 5.26 22.19 33.44
N ALA A 367 5.68 22.98 32.45
CA ALA A 367 5.69 22.57 31.05
C ALA A 367 6.47 21.25 30.94
N GLU A 368 5.81 20.20 30.46
CA GLU A 368 6.46 18.92 30.25
C GLU A 368 7.63 19.10 29.25
N PRO A 369 8.83 18.53 29.54
CA PRO A 369 9.94 18.62 28.60
C PRO A 369 9.56 17.93 27.28
N GLU A 370 9.75 18.62 26.16
CA GLU A 370 9.45 18.12 24.82
C GLU A 370 10.18 16.80 24.50
N LYS A 371 11.31 16.56 25.19
CA LYS A 371 12.14 15.36 25.05
C LYS A 371 12.91 15.05 26.34
N THR A 372 13.16 13.76 26.56
CA THR A 372 14.04 13.25 27.62
C THR A 372 15.35 12.75 27.01
N LEU A 373 16.48 13.12 27.61
CA LEU A 373 17.81 12.68 27.19
C LEU A 373 18.33 11.60 28.15
N ILE A 374 18.68 10.44 27.62
CA ILE A 374 19.17 9.28 28.37
C ILE A 374 20.60 9.05 27.96
N PRO A 375 21.60 9.32 28.87
CA PRO A 375 23.03 9.22 28.52
C PRO A 375 23.49 7.77 28.42
N PHE A 376 24.39 7.50 27.47
CA PHE A 376 25.18 6.26 27.36
C PHE A 376 26.56 6.54 26.77
N VAL A 377 27.51 5.65 26.99
CA VAL A 377 28.89 5.84 26.55
C VAL A 377 29.28 4.78 25.53
N ILE A 378 29.79 5.24 24.39
CA ILE A 378 30.46 4.41 23.39
C ILE A 378 31.97 4.40 23.69
N ARG A 379 32.58 3.21 23.81
CA ARG A 379 34.01 3.00 24.14
C ARG A 379 34.72 2.32 23.00
#